data_f5af7e9b333fa2ad5122c6651f273137
#
_entry.id   f5af7e9b333fa2ad5122c6651f273137
#
_cell.length_a   1.000
_cell.length_b   1.000
_cell.length_c   1.000
_cell.angle_alpha   90.00
_cell.angle_beta   90.00
_cell.angle_gamma   90.00
#
_symmetry.space_group_name_H-M   'P 1'
#
loop_
_entity.id
_entity.type
_entity.pdbx_description
1 polymer ?
#
loop_
_entity_poly.entity_id
_entity_poly.type
_entity_poly.pdbx_seq_one_letter_code
_entity_poly.pdbx_strand_id
1 'polypeptide(L)'
;MNETPLHEQHLKLGARMAEFGGWDMPIQYAGILQEHHHTRTKASLFDICHMGEFELSGPTALEDLESLLTCGVESLDVGQVRYGFMLNETGGTIDDLTCYRQGTERFMLVVNAGTCEKDAAWIKSRISNETVFTDLSPDMAKLDLQGPESRQALEDALDCTLPNLGYFRFKEF
;
A
#
# COMPACT_ATOMS: atom_id res chain seq x y z
N MET A 1 5.86 -0.17 20.60
CA MET A 1 5.92 -0.10 19.12
C MET A 1 5.09 -1.25 18.58
N ASN A 2 4.42 -1.04 17.46
CA ASN A 2 3.72 -2.12 16.77
C ASN A 2 4.73 -3.05 16.09
N GLU A 3 4.31 -4.28 15.82
CA GLU A 3 5.12 -5.30 15.15
C GLU A 3 4.36 -5.84 13.95
N THR A 4 5.07 -6.07 12.84
CA THR A 4 4.47 -6.70 11.66
C THR A 4 4.29 -8.20 11.86
N PRO A 5 3.47 -8.89 11.05
CA PRO A 5 3.36 -10.34 11.09
C PRO A 5 4.69 -11.07 10.85
N LEU A 6 5.68 -10.41 10.23
CA LEU A 6 7.00 -10.97 9.93
C LEU A 6 8.09 -10.57 10.93
N HIS A 7 7.76 -9.82 11.99
CA HIS A 7 8.73 -9.30 12.97
C HIS A 7 9.68 -10.39 13.50
N GLU A 8 9.14 -11.52 13.96
CA GLU A 8 9.92 -12.67 14.41
C GLU A 8 10.88 -13.23 13.34
N GLN A 9 10.48 -13.16 12.06
CA GLN A 9 11.34 -13.63 10.96
C GLN A 9 12.50 -12.66 10.72
N HIS A 10 12.26 -11.35 10.85
CA HIS A 10 13.31 -10.35 10.76
C HIS A 10 14.37 -10.56 11.83
N LEU A 11 13.96 -10.80 13.10
CA LEU A 11 14.87 -11.10 14.20
C LEU A 11 15.68 -12.38 13.94
N LYS A 12 15.04 -13.46 13.48
CA LYS A 12 15.71 -14.73 13.15
C LYS A 12 16.73 -14.60 12.02
N LEU A 13 16.48 -13.70 11.06
CA LEU A 13 17.39 -13.38 9.96
C LEU A 13 18.51 -12.42 10.38
N GLY A 14 18.54 -11.97 11.64
CA GLY A 14 19.57 -11.07 12.15
C GLY A 14 19.41 -9.62 11.71
N ALA A 15 18.17 -9.19 11.42
CA ALA A 15 17.89 -7.82 11.06
C ALA A 15 18.27 -6.86 12.17
N ARG A 16 18.83 -5.71 11.80
CA ARG A 16 18.92 -4.56 12.68
C ARG A 16 17.58 -3.83 12.66
N MET A 17 16.89 -3.88 13.78
CA MET A 17 15.59 -3.25 13.94
C MET A 17 15.71 -1.79 14.38
N ALA A 18 14.75 -0.94 14.01
CA ALA A 18 14.58 0.43 14.50
C ALA A 18 13.13 0.87 14.39
N GLU A 19 12.79 1.91 15.18
CA GLU A 19 11.50 2.57 15.10
C GLU A 19 11.31 3.26 13.74
N PHE A 20 10.15 3.01 13.14
CA PHE A 20 9.71 3.65 11.90
C PHE A 20 8.18 3.81 11.93
N GLY A 21 7.71 5.05 12.06
CA GLY A 21 6.27 5.38 12.02
C GLY A 21 5.43 4.68 13.10
N GLY A 22 5.99 4.44 14.27
CA GLY A 22 5.33 3.72 15.38
C GLY A 22 5.54 2.21 15.40
N TRP A 23 6.26 1.67 14.42
CA TRP A 23 6.54 0.24 14.24
C TRP A 23 8.01 -0.10 14.49
N ASP A 24 8.28 -1.33 14.96
CA ASP A 24 9.63 -1.89 15.02
C ASP A 24 9.95 -2.59 13.69
N MET A 25 10.77 -1.93 12.86
CA MET A 25 11.00 -2.33 11.46
C MET A 25 12.44 -2.71 11.19
N PRO A 26 12.71 -3.68 10.27
CA PRO A 26 14.05 -4.01 9.85
C PRO A 26 14.62 -2.92 8.95
N ILE A 27 15.75 -2.32 9.34
CA ILE A 27 16.44 -1.30 8.54
C ILE A 27 17.58 -1.85 7.70
N GLN A 28 18.13 -2.98 8.06
CA GLN A 28 19.14 -3.72 7.28
C GLN A 28 19.39 -5.10 7.87
N TYR A 29 19.98 -5.98 7.05
CA TYR A 29 20.49 -7.31 7.41
C TYR A 29 22.01 -7.38 7.21
N ALA A 30 22.46 -7.44 5.96
CA ALA A 30 23.86 -7.51 5.61
C ALA A 30 24.54 -6.13 5.49
N GLY A 31 23.75 -5.09 5.29
CA GLY A 31 24.19 -3.71 5.17
C GLY A 31 23.48 -2.94 4.07
N ILE A 32 23.16 -1.68 4.34
CA ILE A 32 22.32 -0.82 3.50
C ILE A 32 22.81 -0.76 2.04
N LEU A 33 24.09 -0.49 1.82
CA LEU A 33 24.64 -0.36 0.46
C LEU A 33 24.64 -1.70 -0.29
N GLN A 34 24.97 -2.80 0.41
CA GLN A 34 24.95 -4.12 -0.18
C GLN A 34 23.55 -4.53 -0.61
N GLU A 35 22.56 -4.33 0.25
CA GLU A 35 21.14 -4.63 -0.01
C GLU A 35 20.57 -3.74 -1.10
N HIS A 36 20.93 -2.44 -1.12
CA HIS A 36 20.59 -1.54 -2.21
C HIS A 36 21.11 -2.06 -3.55
N HIS A 37 22.40 -2.41 -3.64
CA HIS A 37 22.98 -2.95 -4.87
C HIS A 37 22.34 -4.28 -5.28
N HIS A 38 22.00 -5.13 -4.32
CA HIS A 38 21.30 -6.40 -4.57
C HIS A 38 19.93 -6.13 -5.22
N THR A 39 19.13 -5.24 -4.63
CA THR A 39 17.82 -4.85 -5.18
C THR A 39 17.93 -4.27 -6.59
N ARG A 40 18.98 -3.49 -6.88
CA ARG A 40 19.17 -2.88 -8.21
C ARG A 40 19.62 -3.88 -9.30
N THR A 41 20.18 -5.04 -8.90
CA THR A 41 20.76 -6.01 -9.84
C THR A 41 20.07 -7.38 -9.81
N LYS A 42 19.31 -7.68 -8.78
CA LYS A 42 18.61 -8.94 -8.50
C LYS A 42 17.15 -8.70 -8.13
N ALA A 43 16.70 -9.28 -7.02
CA ALA A 43 15.39 -9.02 -6.42
C ALA A 43 15.51 -8.99 -4.90
N SER A 44 14.72 -8.14 -4.25
CA SER A 44 14.59 -8.06 -2.79
C SER A 44 13.12 -7.98 -2.40
N LEU A 45 12.78 -8.66 -1.30
CA LEU A 45 11.46 -8.64 -0.69
C LEU A 45 11.47 -7.70 0.51
N PHE A 46 10.52 -6.77 0.55
CA PHE A 46 10.35 -5.81 1.64
C PHE A 46 9.04 -6.09 2.38
N ASP A 47 9.11 -6.12 3.71
CA ASP A 47 7.93 -6.08 4.56
C ASP A 47 7.43 -4.64 4.62
N ILE A 48 6.22 -4.40 4.14
CA ILE A 48 5.53 -3.12 4.18
C ILE A 48 4.15 -3.25 4.85
N CYS A 49 3.99 -4.25 5.74
CA CYS A 49 2.75 -4.50 6.50
C CYS A 49 2.43 -3.40 7.53
N HIS A 50 3.32 -2.41 7.69
CA HIS A 50 3.08 -1.25 8.54
C HIS A 50 2.18 -0.18 7.89
N MET A 51 1.94 -0.26 6.59
CA MET A 51 1.05 0.69 5.89
C MET A 51 -0.41 0.40 6.21
N GLY A 52 -1.28 1.39 6.02
CA GLY A 52 -2.72 1.23 6.18
C GLY A 52 -3.40 0.87 4.86
N GLU A 53 -4.37 -0.03 4.93
CA GLU A 53 -5.22 -0.44 3.81
C GLU A 53 -6.69 -0.17 4.16
N PHE A 54 -7.33 0.74 3.40
CA PHE A 54 -8.73 1.11 3.58
C PHE A 54 -9.55 0.73 2.35
N GLU A 55 -10.68 0.08 2.56
CA GLU A 55 -11.67 -0.13 1.51
C GLU A 55 -12.78 0.91 1.61
N LEU A 56 -13.13 1.50 0.47
CA LEU A 56 -14.34 2.31 0.29
C LEU A 56 -15.22 1.64 -0.74
N SER A 57 -16.47 1.37 -0.38
CA SER A 57 -17.42 0.70 -1.28
C SER A 57 -18.82 1.30 -1.15
N GLY A 58 -19.60 1.17 -2.22
CA GLY A 58 -20.97 1.68 -2.28
C GLY A 58 -21.21 2.64 -3.45
N PRO A 59 -22.49 3.01 -3.67
CA PRO A 59 -22.88 3.73 -4.88
C PRO A 59 -22.27 5.13 -5.00
N THR A 60 -21.87 5.75 -3.89
CA THR A 60 -21.24 7.08 -3.85
C THR A 60 -19.73 7.05 -3.66
N ALA A 61 -19.11 5.87 -3.56
CA ALA A 61 -17.67 5.73 -3.26
C ALA A 61 -16.79 6.43 -4.30
N LEU A 62 -17.15 6.39 -5.58
CA LEU A 62 -16.42 7.08 -6.64
C LEU A 62 -16.48 8.60 -6.46
N GLU A 63 -17.66 9.15 -6.22
CA GLU A 63 -17.88 10.59 -6.07
C GLU A 63 -17.18 11.13 -4.82
N ASP A 64 -17.29 10.40 -3.70
CA ASP A 64 -16.58 10.73 -2.46
C ASP A 64 -15.07 10.75 -2.65
N LEU A 65 -14.50 9.72 -3.30
CA LEU A 65 -13.07 9.65 -3.57
C LEU A 65 -12.60 10.72 -4.55
N GLU A 66 -13.38 11.06 -5.58
CA GLU A 66 -13.05 12.15 -6.50
C GLU A 66 -12.97 13.49 -5.79
N SER A 67 -13.78 13.69 -4.73
CA SER A 67 -13.75 14.90 -3.90
C SER A 67 -12.58 14.93 -2.90
N LEU A 68 -12.12 13.77 -2.46
CA LEU A 68 -11.08 13.62 -1.43
C LEU A 68 -9.67 13.61 -1.99
N LEU A 69 -9.48 13.11 -3.22
CA LEU A 69 -8.17 12.82 -3.79
C LEU A 69 -7.85 13.73 -4.98
N THR A 70 -6.57 14.02 -5.16
CA THR A 70 -6.10 14.84 -6.29
C THR A 70 -5.90 14.07 -7.59
N CYS A 71 -6.04 12.75 -7.56
CA CYS A 71 -5.58 11.88 -8.65
C CYS A 71 -6.62 11.58 -9.74
N GLY A 72 -7.82 12.18 -9.72
CA GLY A 72 -8.84 11.99 -10.76
C GLY A 72 -9.32 10.53 -10.85
N VAL A 73 -10.00 10.05 -9.82
CA VAL A 73 -10.43 8.65 -9.63
C VAL A 73 -11.43 8.20 -10.70
N GLU A 74 -12.27 9.12 -11.20
CA GLU A 74 -13.25 8.86 -12.24
C GLU A 74 -12.62 8.27 -13.52
N SER A 75 -11.43 8.74 -13.86
CA SER A 75 -10.69 8.29 -15.06
C SER A 75 -9.88 7.00 -14.88
N LEU A 76 -9.95 6.35 -13.71
CA LEU A 76 -9.35 5.02 -13.49
C LEU A 76 -10.26 3.93 -14.08
N ASP A 77 -9.67 2.97 -14.79
CA ASP A 77 -10.35 1.70 -15.11
C ASP A 77 -10.24 0.73 -13.93
N VAL A 78 -11.16 -0.24 -13.85
CA VAL A 78 -11.02 -1.38 -12.93
C VAL A 78 -9.69 -2.11 -13.21
N GLY A 79 -8.95 -2.43 -12.16
CA GLY A 79 -7.60 -3.02 -12.25
C GLY A 79 -6.48 -1.99 -12.42
N GLN A 80 -6.78 -0.69 -12.32
CA GLN A 80 -5.77 0.38 -12.28
C GLN A 80 -5.51 0.86 -10.86
N VAL A 81 -4.28 1.35 -10.70
CA VAL A 81 -3.82 2.06 -9.50
C VAL A 81 -3.45 3.49 -9.88
N ARG A 82 -3.63 4.43 -8.98
CA ARG A 82 -3.13 5.79 -9.17
C ARG A 82 -2.60 6.36 -7.86
N TYR A 83 -1.43 6.98 -7.95
CA TYR A 83 -0.85 7.76 -6.87
C TYR A 83 -1.47 9.16 -6.84
N GLY A 84 -1.74 9.67 -5.66
CA GLY A 84 -2.27 11.00 -5.45
C GLY A 84 -2.10 11.49 -4.02
N PHE A 85 -2.66 12.65 -3.75
CA PHE A 85 -2.62 13.29 -2.44
C PHE A 85 -4.02 13.49 -1.88
N MET A 86 -4.10 13.46 -0.57
CA MET A 86 -5.24 13.93 0.20
C MET A 86 -4.87 15.29 0.80
N LEU A 87 -5.68 16.32 0.52
CA LEU A 87 -5.41 17.70 0.93
C LEU A 87 -6.45 18.19 1.93
N ASN A 88 -6.02 19.11 2.80
CA ASN A 88 -6.93 19.87 3.66
C ASN A 88 -7.57 21.04 2.90
N GLU A 89 -8.48 21.77 3.56
CA GLU A 89 -9.26 22.88 2.96
C GLU A 89 -8.40 24.07 2.51
N THR A 90 -7.14 24.15 2.99
CA THR A 90 -6.18 25.22 2.61
C THR A 90 -5.18 24.77 1.55
N GLY A 91 -5.32 23.53 1.03
CA GLY A 91 -4.43 22.93 0.05
C GLY A 91 -3.17 22.31 0.64
N GLY A 92 -3.05 22.24 1.97
CA GLY A 92 -1.94 21.53 2.63
C GLY A 92 -2.11 20.02 2.54
N THR A 93 -1.01 19.30 2.31
CA THR A 93 -1.01 17.85 2.23
C THR A 93 -1.33 17.21 3.59
N ILE A 94 -2.32 16.34 3.61
CA ILE A 94 -2.65 15.46 4.74
C ILE A 94 -1.79 14.21 4.65
N ASP A 95 -1.87 13.52 3.50
CA ASP A 95 -1.03 12.37 3.16
C ASP A 95 -0.91 12.19 1.64
N ASP A 96 0.06 11.39 1.21
CA ASP A 96 0.16 10.82 -0.13
C ASP A 96 -0.20 9.32 -0.08
N LEU A 97 -0.89 8.85 -1.11
CA LEU A 97 -1.45 7.51 -1.11
C LEU A 97 -1.58 6.92 -2.51
N THR A 98 -1.89 5.63 -2.57
CA THR A 98 -2.30 4.98 -3.82
C THR A 98 -3.76 4.54 -3.74
N CYS A 99 -4.52 4.84 -4.80
CA CYS A 99 -5.91 4.44 -4.98
C CYS A 99 -6.01 3.32 -6.02
N TYR A 100 -6.58 2.19 -5.62
CA TYR A 100 -6.81 0.99 -6.44
C TYR A 100 -8.30 0.93 -6.80
N ARG A 101 -8.65 0.88 -8.08
CA ARG A 101 -10.03 0.62 -8.49
C ARG A 101 -10.27 -0.87 -8.65
N GLN A 102 -10.87 -1.50 -7.65
CA GLN A 102 -11.14 -2.95 -7.62
C GLN A 102 -12.46 -3.31 -8.32
N GLY A 103 -13.39 -2.36 -8.41
CA GLY A 103 -14.69 -2.55 -9.04
C GLY A 103 -15.34 -1.23 -9.44
N THR A 104 -16.58 -1.30 -9.91
CA THR A 104 -17.35 -0.10 -10.28
C THR A 104 -17.55 0.82 -9.08
N GLU A 105 -17.86 0.22 -7.92
CA GLU A 105 -18.20 0.89 -6.66
C GLU A 105 -17.30 0.41 -5.51
N ARG A 106 -16.08 -0.10 -5.81
CA ARG A 106 -15.17 -0.65 -4.82
C ARG A 106 -13.75 -0.19 -5.08
N PHE A 107 -13.15 0.41 -4.07
CA PHE A 107 -11.82 1.01 -4.12
C PHE A 107 -11.02 0.64 -2.87
N MET A 108 -9.71 0.49 -3.03
CA MET A 108 -8.79 0.33 -1.91
C MET A 108 -7.79 1.48 -1.92
N LEU A 109 -7.57 2.07 -0.76
CA LEU A 109 -6.52 3.06 -0.52
C LEU A 109 -5.39 2.42 0.28
N VAL A 110 -4.16 2.71 -0.10
CA VAL A 110 -2.99 2.37 0.70
C VAL A 110 -2.34 3.67 1.16
N VAL A 111 -2.29 3.86 2.48
CA VAL A 111 -1.86 5.08 3.17
C VAL A 111 -0.60 4.86 3.99
N ASN A 112 0.08 5.94 4.39
CA ASN A 112 1.30 5.84 5.16
C ASN A 112 1.04 5.47 6.64
N ALA A 113 1.93 4.68 7.23
CA ALA A 113 1.82 4.18 8.60
C ALA A 113 1.65 5.28 9.66
N GLY A 114 2.46 6.34 9.55
CA GLY A 114 2.49 7.43 10.53
C GLY A 114 1.26 8.34 10.52
N THR A 115 0.41 8.24 9.49
CA THR A 115 -0.78 9.06 9.29
C THR A 115 -2.08 8.28 9.29
N CYS A 116 -2.02 6.94 9.35
CA CYS A 116 -3.13 6.00 9.18
C CYS A 116 -4.39 6.38 9.98
N GLU A 117 -4.28 6.65 11.28
CA GLU A 117 -5.42 7.04 12.13
C GLU A 117 -6.01 8.40 11.71
N LYS A 118 -5.14 9.37 11.39
CA LYS A 118 -5.55 10.70 10.94
C LYS A 118 -6.26 10.61 9.59
N ASP A 119 -5.75 9.79 8.68
CA ASP A 119 -6.32 9.59 7.35
C ASP A 119 -7.67 8.91 7.41
N ALA A 120 -7.80 7.85 8.22
CA ALA A 120 -9.09 7.20 8.48
C ALA A 120 -10.13 8.18 9.04
N ALA A 121 -9.73 9.01 10.02
CA ALA A 121 -10.64 10.01 10.61
C ALA A 121 -11.04 11.09 9.58
N TRP A 122 -10.09 11.55 8.76
CA TRP A 122 -10.34 12.52 7.71
C TRP A 122 -11.33 11.99 6.66
N ILE A 123 -11.10 10.80 6.14
CA ILE A 123 -11.96 10.14 5.16
C ILE A 123 -13.37 9.96 5.74
N LYS A 124 -13.49 9.32 6.91
CA LYS A 124 -14.79 9.06 7.56
C LYS A 124 -15.61 10.32 7.81
N SER A 125 -14.96 11.45 8.02
CA SER A 125 -15.66 12.72 8.26
C SER A 125 -16.21 13.39 7.00
N ARG A 126 -15.90 12.88 5.80
CA ARG A 126 -16.17 13.51 4.50
C ARG A 126 -16.90 12.65 3.49
N ILE A 127 -16.95 11.34 3.73
CA ILE A 127 -17.72 10.44 2.87
C ILE A 127 -19.20 10.50 3.20
N SER A 128 -20.03 10.20 2.23
CA SER A 128 -21.47 10.12 2.37
C SER A 128 -21.90 8.90 3.18
N ASN A 129 -23.17 8.87 3.62
CA ASN A 129 -23.73 7.73 4.35
C ASN A 129 -23.94 6.48 3.46
N GLU A 130 -23.84 6.61 2.14
CA GLU A 130 -23.99 5.52 1.18
C GLU A 130 -22.65 4.90 0.80
N THR A 131 -21.52 5.48 1.27
CA THR A 131 -20.18 4.91 1.17
C THR A 131 -19.80 4.20 2.47
N VAL A 132 -19.46 2.92 2.35
CA VAL A 132 -18.97 2.10 3.46
C VAL A 132 -17.45 2.21 3.49
N PHE A 133 -16.91 2.60 4.65
CA PHE A 133 -15.48 2.58 4.94
C PHE A 133 -15.15 1.36 5.79
N THR A 134 -14.17 0.58 5.36
CA THR A 134 -13.62 -0.56 6.12
C THR A 134 -12.12 -0.41 6.24
N ASP A 135 -11.61 -0.48 7.48
CA ASP A 135 -10.17 -0.59 7.73
C ASP A 135 -9.79 -2.08 7.63
N LEU A 136 -9.02 -2.41 6.59
CA LEU A 136 -8.53 -3.76 6.32
C LEU A 136 -7.14 -4.01 6.90
N SER A 137 -6.46 -2.98 7.40
CA SER A 137 -5.07 -3.06 7.84
C SER A 137 -4.79 -4.16 8.86
N PRO A 138 -5.69 -4.45 9.85
CA PRO A 138 -5.46 -5.53 10.80
C PRO A 138 -5.48 -6.94 10.20
N ASP A 139 -6.15 -7.11 9.06
CA ASP A 139 -6.40 -8.41 8.42
C ASP A 139 -5.60 -8.61 7.12
N MET A 140 -4.78 -7.62 6.74
CA MET A 140 -3.96 -7.67 5.52
C MET A 140 -2.47 -7.69 5.84
N ALA A 141 -1.72 -8.40 5.00
CA ALA A 141 -0.26 -8.33 4.95
C ALA A 141 0.16 -7.82 3.57
N LYS A 142 1.14 -6.93 3.54
CA LYS A 142 1.64 -6.35 2.30
C LYS A 142 3.14 -6.54 2.17
N LEU A 143 3.55 -7.14 1.06
CA LEU A 143 4.95 -7.36 0.69
C LEU A 143 5.23 -6.63 -0.62
N ASP A 144 6.42 -6.07 -0.71
CA ASP A 144 6.90 -5.40 -1.91
C ASP A 144 8.13 -6.14 -2.46
N LEU A 145 8.01 -6.67 -3.67
CA LEU A 145 9.07 -7.40 -4.34
C LEU A 145 9.66 -6.54 -5.46
N GLN A 146 10.88 -6.06 -5.27
CA GLN A 146 11.55 -5.11 -6.13
C GLN A 146 12.80 -5.69 -6.80
N GLY A 147 13.11 -5.21 -8.01
CA GLY A 147 14.34 -5.51 -8.74
C GLY A 147 14.12 -6.14 -10.11
N PRO A 148 15.16 -6.20 -10.97
CA PRO A 148 15.04 -6.70 -12.34
C PRO A 148 14.65 -8.19 -12.43
N GLU A 149 14.92 -8.98 -11.40
CA GLU A 149 14.58 -10.41 -11.34
C GLU A 149 13.27 -10.66 -10.52
N SER A 150 12.55 -9.61 -10.09
CA SER A 150 11.37 -9.73 -9.21
C SER A 150 10.25 -10.57 -9.83
N ARG A 151 9.99 -10.40 -11.13
CA ARG A 151 8.97 -11.19 -11.84
C ARG A 151 9.27 -12.69 -11.78
N GLN A 152 10.50 -13.08 -12.14
CA GLN A 152 10.90 -14.49 -12.13
C GLN A 152 10.85 -15.07 -10.71
N ALA A 153 11.35 -14.32 -9.74
CA ALA A 153 11.30 -14.74 -8.33
C ALA A 153 9.89 -14.98 -7.83
N LEU A 154 8.92 -14.15 -8.25
CA LEU A 154 7.51 -14.32 -7.88
C LEU A 154 6.86 -15.50 -8.61
N GLU A 155 7.13 -15.67 -9.91
CA GLU A 155 6.65 -16.82 -10.69
C GLU A 155 7.16 -18.15 -10.12
N ASP A 156 8.44 -18.21 -9.73
CA ASP A 156 9.04 -19.40 -9.10
C ASP A 156 8.44 -19.67 -7.72
N ALA A 157 8.22 -18.63 -6.92
CA ALA A 157 7.65 -18.78 -5.56
C ALA A 157 6.19 -19.24 -5.57
N LEU A 158 5.40 -18.82 -6.57
CA LEU A 158 3.97 -19.15 -6.69
C LEU A 158 3.70 -20.33 -7.62
N ASP A 159 4.74 -20.91 -8.23
CA ASP A 159 4.63 -21.98 -9.25
C ASP A 159 3.60 -21.64 -10.34
N CYS A 160 3.65 -20.42 -10.86
CA CYS A 160 2.69 -19.92 -11.85
C CYS A 160 3.35 -18.97 -12.85
N THR A 161 2.68 -18.72 -13.95
CA THR A 161 3.06 -17.64 -14.87
C THR A 161 2.19 -16.41 -14.62
N LEU A 162 2.83 -15.30 -14.29
CA LEU A 162 2.13 -14.06 -14.04
C LEU A 162 1.62 -13.41 -15.34
N PRO A 163 0.44 -12.80 -15.33
CA PRO A 163 -0.04 -12.03 -16.46
C PRO A 163 0.91 -10.86 -16.77
N ASN A 164 0.92 -10.40 -18.00
CA ASN A 164 1.65 -9.19 -18.35
C ASN A 164 0.80 -7.96 -17.95
N LEU A 165 1.08 -7.42 -16.78
CA LEU A 165 0.45 -6.20 -16.27
C LEU A 165 1.22 -4.97 -16.75
N GLY A 166 0.48 -3.94 -17.20
CA GLY A 166 1.06 -2.63 -17.45
C GLY A 166 1.45 -1.91 -16.16
N TYR A 167 2.13 -0.78 -16.33
CA TYR A 167 2.49 0.09 -15.21
C TYR A 167 1.26 0.57 -14.44
N PHE A 168 1.31 0.57 -13.11
CA PHE A 168 0.19 0.90 -12.23
C PHE A 168 -1.09 0.09 -12.53
N ARG A 169 -0.92 -1.21 -12.73
CA ARG A 169 -2.00 -2.19 -12.88
C ARG A 169 -1.87 -3.30 -11.85
N PHE A 170 -3.00 -3.84 -11.42
CA PHE A 170 -3.06 -4.99 -10.52
C PHE A 170 -4.08 -6.02 -11.02
N LYS A 171 -4.01 -7.19 -10.44
CA LYS A 171 -4.95 -8.29 -10.67
C LYS A 171 -5.14 -9.05 -9.36
N GLU A 172 -6.38 -9.34 -9.04
CA GLU A 172 -6.75 -10.26 -7.96
C GLU A 172 -6.70 -11.71 -8.49
N PHE A 173 -6.29 -12.65 -7.61
CA PHE A 173 -6.16 -14.08 -7.91
C PHE A 173 -7.03 -14.91 -6.95
#